data_7755bea22f8271118ca1ea4cf139b285
#
_entry.id   7755bea22f8271118ca1ea4cf139b285
#
_cell.length_a   1.000
_cell.length_b   1.000
_cell.length_c   1.000
_cell.angle_alpha   90.00
_cell.angle_beta   90.00
_cell.angle_gamma   90.00
#
_symmetry.space_group_name_H-M   'P 1'
#
loop_
_entity.id
_entity.type
_entity.pdbx_description
1 polymer ?
#
loop_
_entity_poly.entity_id
_entity_poly.type
_entity_poly.pdbx_seq_one_letter_code
_entity_poly.pdbx_strand_id
1 'polypeptide(L)'
;RPTGRLHVGHYVGSLRNRVILQNSGKFEKLFFMIADAQALTDNFDNPGKVRENILQVALDYMACGLDPAKCHMFIQSVVCELTELTFYYMNLVTLARLERNPTVKAEIQLRGFNHSIPMGFLTYPVSQTADITAFMADTVPVGEDQLPMLEQAREIVRRFNELYGETLVEPTALLPDNEACLRLPGTDGKAKMSKSLGNCIYLADKPEDIRTKVMGMFTDPNHLQVSDPGQTEGNPVFMYLDAFCNDEHFAKYLPDYANLDELKAHYQRGGLGDVKVKKFLNNVLQETLEPIRNRREELEKDPGYVMDVLRQGTEAAQAAAADTLAKVKHAMQIDYFA
;
A
#
# COMPACT_ATOMS: atom_id res chain seq x y z
N ARG A 1 6.52 -0.94 3.02
CA ARG A 1 7.95 -0.64 3.32
C ARG A 1 8.06 0.72 3.99
N PRO A 2 8.73 0.87 5.14
CA PRO A 2 8.87 2.13 5.87
C PRO A 2 9.99 3.00 5.27
N THR A 3 9.74 3.59 4.11
CA THR A 3 10.71 4.44 3.38
C THR A 3 10.37 5.93 3.43
N GLY A 4 9.43 6.33 4.28
CA GLY A 4 8.99 7.70 4.53
C GLY A 4 7.49 7.80 4.79
N ARG A 5 7.01 9.02 5.04
CA ARG A 5 5.59 9.33 5.29
C ARG A 5 4.68 8.80 4.17
N LEU A 6 3.46 8.42 4.51
CA LEU A 6 2.50 7.94 3.53
C LEU A 6 1.77 9.12 2.86
N HIS A 7 1.40 8.93 1.60
CA HIS A 7 0.69 9.91 0.79
C HIS A 7 -0.69 9.39 0.38
N VAL A 8 -1.54 10.26 -0.16
CA VAL A 8 -2.92 9.92 -0.55
C VAL A 8 -3.02 8.74 -1.50
N GLY A 9 -2.00 8.48 -2.33
CA GLY A 9 -1.95 7.28 -3.17
C GLY A 9 -1.83 5.97 -2.38
N HIS A 10 -1.13 5.96 -1.23
CA HIS A 10 -1.11 4.80 -0.33
C HIS A 10 -2.47 4.63 0.37
N TYR A 11 -3.12 5.74 0.72
CA TYR A 11 -4.44 5.71 1.34
C TYR A 11 -5.47 5.07 0.41
N VAL A 12 -5.61 5.61 -0.80
CA VAL A 12 -6.56 5.12 -1.79
C VAL A 12 -6.21 3.71 -2.28
N GLY A 13 -4.95 3.47 -2.61
CA GLY A 13 -4.52 2.19 -3.18
C GLY A 13 -4.46 1.02 -2.18
N SER A 14 -4.47 1.28 -0.87
CA SER A 14 -4.30 0.22 0.11
C SER A 14 -4.99 0.47 1.45
N LEU A 15 -4.69 1.58 2.15
CA LEU A 15 -5.10 1.73 3.55
C LEU A 15 -6.60 1.83 3.73
N ARG A 16 -7.29 2.58 2.88
CA ARG A 16 -8.75 2.70 2.91
C ARG A 16 -9.43 1.33 2.83
N ASN A 17 -8.96 0.47 1.91
CA ASN A 17 -9.50 -0.87 1.76
C ASN A 17 -9.20 -1.75 2.98
N ARG A 18 -8.00 -1.64 3.57
CA ARG A 18 -7.66 -2.37 4.81
C ARG A 18 -8.60 -2.02 5.97
N VAL A 19 -8.95 -0.75 6.13
CA VAL A 19 -9.91 -0.29 7.15
C VAL A 19 -11.32 -0.82 6.86
N ILE A 20 -11.74 -0.84 5.60
CA ILE A 20 -13.03 -1.43 5.18
C ILE A 20 -13.06 -2.93 5.52
N LEU A 21 -12.01 -3.67 5.19
CA LEU A 21 -11.90 -5.10 5.48
C LEU A 21 -11.90 -5.37 6.99
N GLN A 22 -11.15 -4.59 7.76
CA GLN A 22 -11.13 -4.67 9.22
C GLN A 22 -12.55 -4.51 9.80
N ASN A 23 -13.32 -3.54 9.31
CA ASN A 23 -14.64 -3.22 9.82
C ASN A 23 -15.75 -4.11 9.24
N SER A 24 -15.44 -4.94 8.23
CA SER A 24 -16.41 -5.83 7.60
C SER A 24 -16.85 -7.00 8.50
N GLY A 25 -16.03 -7.36 9.49
CA GLY A 25 -16.25 -8.53 10.35
C GLY A 25 -16.15 -9.88 9.64
N LYS A 26 -15.63 -9.91 8.40
CA LYS A 26 -15.54 -11.13 7.58
C LYS A 26 -14.33 -12.01 7.90
N PHE A 27 -13.32 -11.45 8.57
CA PHE A 27 -12.05 -12.10 8.82
C PHE A 27 -11.84 -12.30 10.32
N GLU A 28 -11.41 -13.48 10.72
CA GLU A 28 -11.16 -13.82 12.12
C GLU A 28 -9.91 -13.12 12.66
N LYS A 29 -8.86 -13.07 11.85
CA LYS A 29 -7.58 -12.43 12.20
C LYS A 29 -7.08 -11.57 11.06
N LEU A 30 -6.53 -10.43 11.39
CA LEU A 30 -5.97 -9.48 10.46
C LEU A 30 -4.56 -9.09 10.90
N PHE A 31 -3.59 -9.31 10.03
CA PHE A 31 -2.19 -8.96 10.24
C PHE A 31 -1.74 -7.88 9.25
N PHE A 32 -1.24 -6.76 9.75
CA PHE A 32 -0.73 -5.65 8.93
C PHE A 32 0.74 -5.43 9.21
N MET A 33 1.57 -5.83 8.27
CA MET A 33 3.02 -5.81 8.38
C MET A 33 3.61 -4.44 8.04
N ILE A 34 4.57 -3.99 8.85
CA ILE A 34 5.54 -2.95 8.48
C ILE A 34 6.79 -3.67 8.01
N ALA A 35 6.99 -3.70 6.68
CA ALA A 35 8.00 -4.50 6.00
C ALA A 35 9.36 -3.78 6.01
N ASP A 36 10.00 -3.72 7.17
CA ASP A 36 11.29 -3.07 7.37
C ASP A 36 12.46 -3.89 6.81
N ALA A 37 12.45 -5.22 6.98
CA ALA A 37 13.46 -6.09 6.40
C ALA A 37 13.44 -6.02 4.87
N GLN A 38 12.25 -6.03 4.25
CA GLN A 38 12.11 -5.84 2.82
C GLN A 38 12.47 -4.41 2.35
N ALA A 39 12.35 -3.41 3.20
CA ALA A 39 12.79 -2.07 2.85
C ALA A 39 14.32 -1.98 2.67
N LEU A 40 15.08 -2.87 3.32
CA LEU A 40 16.54 -2.93 3.17
C LEU A 40 16.98 -3.42 1.78
N THR A 41 16.14 -4.09 1.00
CA THR A 41 16.50 -4.45 -0.39
C THR A 41 16.82 -3.22 -1.25
N ASP A 42 16.27 -2.06 -0.89
CA ASP A 42 16.41 -0.79 -1.59
C ASP A 42 17.14 0.27 -0.76
N ASN A 43 17.38 0.04 0.52
CA ASN A 43 17.94 1.01 1.47
C ASN A 43 18.95 0.34 2.41
N PHE A 44 19.70 -0.65 1.92
CA PHE A 44 20.70 -1.38 2.75
C PHE A 44 21.83 -0.46 3.21
N ASP A 45 22.12 0.59 2.47
CA ASP A 45 23.13 1.62 2.76
C ASP A 45 22.63 2.72 3.71
N ASN A 46 21.33 2.77 3.98
CA ASN A 46 20.72 3.74 4.88
C ASN A 46 19.66 3.12 5.83
N PRO A 47 20.05 2.19 6.73
CA PRO A 47 19.12 1.53 7.65
C PRO A 47 18.48 2.49 8.67
N GLY A 48 19.15 3.60 8.99
CA GLY A 48 18.61 4.65 9.86
C GLY A 48 17.30 5.22 9.33
N LYS A 49 17.23 5.47 8.03
CA LYS A 49 16.00 5.93 7.36
C LYS A 49 14.84 4.93 7.54
N VAL A 50 15.11 3.62 7.44
CA VAL A 50 14.09 2.59 7.63
C VAL A 50 13.60 2.62 9.08
N ARG A 51 14.53 2.66 10.05
CA ARG A 51 14.21 2.71 11.48
C ARG A 51 13.34 3.92 11.86
N GLU A 52 13.71 5.10 11.42
CA GLU A 52 12.96 6.34 11.70
C GLU A 52 11.53 6.31 11.14
N ASN A 53 11.32 5.63 10.01
CA ASN A 53 10.04 5.58 9.35
C ASN A 53 9.09 4.47 9.86
N ILE A 54 9.53 3.57 10.74
CA ILE A 54 8.62 2.58 11.35
C ILE A 54 7.52 3.28 12.14
N LEU A 55 7.89 4.18 13.06
CA LEU A 55 6.93 4.95 13.84
C LEU A 55 6.02 5.81 12.95
N GLN A 56 6.58 6.44 11.91
CA GLN A 56 5.82 7.29 10.98
C GLN A 56 4.73 6.50 10.25
N VAL A 57 5.06 5.28 9.80
CA VAL A 57 4.10 4.39 9.12
C VAL A 57 3.04 3.86 10.09
N ALA A 58 3.42 3.52 11.32
CA ALA A 58 2.47 3.09 12.34
C ALA A 58 1.46 4.19 12.70
N LEU A 59 1.94 5.43 12.87
CA LEU A 59 1.10 6.61 13.08
C LEU A 59 0.11 6.78 11.93
N ASP A 60 0.56 6.70 10.67
CA ASP A 60 -0.30 6.82 9.50
C ASP A 60 -1.33 5.69 9.43
N TYR A 61 -0.95 4.45 9.76
CA TYR A 61 -1.86 3.30 9.78
C TYR A 61 -3.00 3.51 10.78
N MET A 62 -2.67 3.85 12.02
CA MET A 62 -3.65 4.11 13.09
C MET A 62 -4.48 5.36 12.80
N ALA A 63 -3.87 6.41 12.28
CA ALA A 63 -4.57 7.64 11.88
C ALA A 63 -5.60 7.40 10.78
N CYS A 64 -5.30 6.52 9.82
CA CYS A 64 -6.25 6.11 8.78
C CYS A 64 -7.40 5.24 9.31
N GLY A 65 -7.32 4.72 10.55
CA GLY A 65 -8.40 3.98 11.19
C GLY A 65 -8.12 2.50 11.41
N LEU A 66 -6.87 2.02 11.25
CA LEU A 66 -6.52 0.69 11.73
C LEU A 66 -6.57 0.67 13.26
N ASP A 67 -7.38 -0.24 13.80
CA ASP A 67 -7.69 -0.36 15.21
C ASP A 67 -6.94 -1.56 15.81
N PRO A 68 -6.03 -1.34 16.77
CA PRO A 68 -5.27 -2.43 17.40
C PRO A 68 -6.13 -3.43 18.17
N ALA A 69 -7.39 -3.09 18.49
CA ALA A 69 -8.33 -4.03 19.07
C ALA A 69 -8.92 -5.03 18.05
N LYS A 70 -8.78 -4.73 16.74
CA LYS A 70 -9.34 -5.55 15.65
C LYS A 70 -8.30 -6.17 14.74
N CYS A 71 -7.05 -5.71 14.82
CA CYS A 71 -5.97 -6.20 13.97
C CYS A 71 -4.61 -6.18 14.68
N HIS A 72 -3.67 -6.96 14.16
CA HIS A 72 -2.30 -6.98 14.64
C HIS A 72 -1.38 -6.23 13.68
N MET A 73 -0.85 -5.08 14.10
CA MET A 73 0.18 -4.37 13.36
C MET A 73 1.55 -4.80 13.88
N PHE A 74 2.44 -5.24 13.02
CA PHE A 74 3.70 -5.82 13.43
C PHE A 74 4.91 -5.39 12.57
N ILE A 75 6.12 -5.56 13.11
CA ILE A 75 7.39 -5.25 12.45
C ILE A 75 7.98 -6.55 11.90
N GLN A 76 8.21 -6.61 10.60
CA GLN A 76 8.65 -7.81 9.88
C GLN A 76 9.95 -8.40 10.44
N SER A 77 10.99 -7.58 10.64
CA SER A 77 12.32 -8.05 11.06
C SER A 77 12.37 -8.69 12.45
N VAL A 78 11.35 -8.43 13.27
CA VAL A 78 11.26 -8.99 14.63
C VAL A 78 10.65 -10.40 14.63
N VAL A 79 9.93 -10.77 13.56
CA VAL A 79 9.37 -12.12 13.38
C VAL A 79 10.38 -12.98 12.63
N CYS A 80 11.33 -13.59 13.36
CA CYS A 80 12.46 -14.32 12.76
C CYS A 80 12.05 -15.58 12.00
N GLU A 81 10.91 -16.18 12.33
CA GLU A 81 10.29 -17.32 11.64
C GLU A 81 10.11 -17.08 10.14
N LEU A 82 9.85 -15.83 9.74
CA LEU A 82 9.73 -15.45 8.33
C LEU A 82 11.03 -15.70 7.55
N THR A 83 12.16 -15.47 8.19
CA THR A 83 13.48 -15.71 7.58
C THR A 83 13.75 -17.21 7.42
N GLU A 84 13.39 -18.02 8.41
CA GLU A 84 13.57 -19.47 8.37
C GLU A 84 12.65 -20.09 7.29
N LEU A 85 11.38 -19.70 7.25
CA LEU A 85 10.45 -20.12 6.19
C LEU A 85 10.96 -19.72 4.81
N THR A 86 11.47 -18.50 4.65
CA THR A 86 12.07 -18.03 3.39
C THR A 86 13.18 -18.96 2.92
N PHE A 87 14.07 -19.37 3.85
CA PHE A 87 15.17 -20.28 3.52
C PHE A 87 14.66 -21.65 3.02
N TYR A 88 13.63 -22.20 3.66
CA TYR A 88 13.04 -23.47 3.21
C TYR A 88 12.39 -23.32 1.83
N TYR A 89 11.66 -22.25 1.59
CA TYR A 89 10.97 -22.01 0.32
C TYR A 89 11.93 -21.73 -0.84
N MET A 90 13.13 -21.20 -0.59
CA MET A 90 14.16 -21.05 -1.63
C MET A 90 14.52 -22.36 -2.29
N ASN A 91 14.34 -23.51 -1.63
CA ASN A 91 14.60 -24.83 -2.19
C ASN A 91 13.48 -25.32 -3.14
N LEU A 92 12.34 -24.63 -3.17
CA LEU A 92 11.15 -25.01 -3.93
C LEU A 92 10.98 -24.22 -5.23
N VAL A 93 11.84 -23.23 -5.48
CA VAL A 93 11.78 -22.35 -6.64
C VAL A 93 13.13 -22.21 -7.30
N THR A 94 13.17 -22.17 -8.64
CA THR A 94 14.41 -22.01 -9.39
C THR A 94 14.71 -20.53 -9.68
N LEU A 95 15.99 -20.20 -9.83
CA LEU A 95 16.44 -18.88 -10.27
C LEU A 95 15.71 -18.44 -11.56
N ALA A 96 15.67 -19.33 -12.56
CA ALA A 96 15.01 -19.05 -13.83
C ALA A 96 13.51 -18.75 -13.68
N ARG A 97 12.84 -19.30 -12.65
CA ARG A 97 11.43 -18.98 -12.38
C ARG A 97 11.28 -17.59 -11.77
N LEU A 98 12.16 -17.20 -10.86
CA LEU A 98 12.17 -15.86 -10.26
C LEU A 98 12.44 -14.78 -11.30
N GLU A 99 13.43 -14.97 -12.17
CA GLU A 99 13.76 -14.03 -13.25
C GLU A 99 12.63 -13.87 -14.29
N ARG A 100 11.78 -14.87 -14.47
CA ARG A 100 10.61 -14.81 -15.35
C ARG A 100 9.38 -14.17 -14.72
N ASN A 101 9.37 -13.92 -13.40
CA ASN A 101 8.26 -13.22 -12.77
C ASN A 101 8.13 -11.81 -13.39
N PRO A 102 6.94 -11.43 -13.93
CA PRO A 102 6.78 -10.16 -14.65
C PRO A 102 7.13 -8.94 -13.81
N THR A 103 6.76 -8.95 -12.53
CA THR A 103 7.04 -7.83 -11.59
C THR A 103 8.53 -7.70 -11.34
N VAL A 104 9.24 -8.81 -11.05
CA VAL A 104 10.69 -8.85 -10.85
C VAL A 104 11.42 -8.38 -12.11
N LYS A 105 11.01 -8.88 -13.28
CA LYS A 105 11.60 -8.51 -14.56
C LYS A 105 11.47 -7.01 -14.85
N ALA A 106 10.29 -6.45 -14.64
CA ALA A 106 10.04 -5.02 -14.82
C ALA A 106 10.87 -4.16 -13.86
N GLU A 107 11.00 -4.58 -12.60
CA GLU A 107 11.80 -3.86 -11.60
C GLU A 107 13.31 -3.95 -11.88
N ILE A 108 13.82 -5.08 -12.33
CA ILE A 108 15.23 -5.23 -12.77
C ILE A 108 15.57 -4.24 -13.89
N GLN A 109 14.67 -4.12 -14.88
CA GLN A 109 14.83 -3.17 -15.99
C GLN A 109 14.78 -1.71 -15.50
N LEU A 110 13.81 -1.39 -14.65
CA LEU A 110 13.63 -0.02 -14.12
C LEU A 110 14.84 0.44 -13.30
N ARG A 111 15.48 -0.48 -12.57
CA ARG A 111 16.64 -0.18 -11.70
C ARG A 111 17.99 -0.25 -12.41
N GLY A 112 18.02 -0.73 -13.65
CA GLY A 112 19.25 -0.86 -14.42
C GLY A 112 20.22 -1.91 -13.85
N PHE A 113 19.76 -2.94 -13.17
CA PHE A 113 20.58 -4.02 -12.60
C PHE A 113 21.14 -4.98 -13.67
N ASN A 114 21.64 -4.54 -14.76
CA ASN A 114 22.11 -5.33 -15.91
C ASN A 114 22.55 -6.77 -15.56
N HIS A 115 23.77 -6.95 -15.03
CA HIS A 115 24.34 -8.27 -14.70
C HIS A 115 24.65 -8.46 -13.21
N SER A 116 24.40 -7.44 -12.37
CA SER A 116 24.72 -7.45 -10.95
C SER A 116 23.46 -7.23 -10.11
N ILE A 117 22.62 -8.27 -10.01
CA ILE A 117 21.38 -8.22 -9.25
C ILE A 117 21.70 -8.63 -7.80
N PRO A 118 21.42 -7.79 -6.78
CA PRO A 118 21.56 -8.20 -5.39
C PRO A 118 20.66 -9.40 -5.07
N MET A 119 21.21 -10.39 -4.36
CA MET A 119 20.45 -11.60 -3.98
C MET A 119 19.18 -11.29 -3.21
N GLY A 120 19.22 -10.35 -2.26
CA GLY A 120 18.02 -9.93 -1.52
C GLY A 120 16.93 -9.36 -2.42
N PHE A 121 17.33 -8.66 -3.50
CA PHE A 121 16.38 -8.19 -4.50
C PHE A 121 15.78 -9.34 -5.32
N LEU A 122 16.58 -10.32 -5.71
CA LEU A 122 16.11 -11.45 -6.50
C LEU A 122 15.20 -12.39 -5.70
N THR A 123 15.48 -12.55 -4.41
CA THR A 123 14.77 -13.51 -3.53
C THR A 123 13.57 -12.92 -2.78
N TYR A 124 13.30 -11.61 -2.88
CA TYR A 124 12.19 -10.99 -2.16
C TYR A 124 10.80 -11.62 -2.48
N PRO A 125 10.52 -12.20 -3.68
CA PRO A 125 9.26 -12.90 -3.92
C PRO A 125 9.08 -14.15 -3.03
N VAL A 126 10.19 -14.81 -2.70
CA VAL A 126 10.17 -15.97 -1.80
C VAL A 126 9.94 -15.50 -0.36
N SER A 127 10.59 -14.41 0.05
CA SER A 127 10.33 -13.79 1.35
C SER A 127 8.87 -13.33 1.47
N GLN A 128 8.30 -12.75 0.42
CA GLN A 128 6.88 -12.36 0.42
C GLN A 128 5.95 -13.57 0.55
N THR A 129 6.33 -14.74 0.03
CA THR A 129 5.60 -15.99 0.26
C THR A 129 5.60 -16.37 1.74
N ALA A 130 6.74 -16.23 2.43
CA ALA A 130 6.82 -16.46 3.87
C ALA A 130 5.97 -15.46 4.66
N ASP A 131 5.99 -14.17 4.28
CA ASP A 131 5.16 -13.12 4.88
C ASP A 131 3.65 -13.44 4.82
N ILE A 132 3.21 -14.20 3.85
CA ILE A 132 1.80 -14.61 3.66
C ILE A 132 1.52 -15.92 4.41
N THR A 133 2.33 -16.95 4.17
CA THR A 133 2.06 -18.30 4.63
C THR A 133 2.32 -18.49 6.12
N ALA A 134 3.20 -17.69 6.74
CA ALA A 134 3.46 -17.72 8.18
C ALA A 134 2.20 -17.51 9.02
N PHE A 135 1.21 -16.83 8.49
CA PHE A 135 -0.07 -16.55 9.14
C PHE A 135 -1.21 -17.44 8.63
N MET A 136 -0.92 -18.46 7.81
CA MET A 136 -1.93 -19.28 7.11
C MET A 136 -2.99 -18.41 6.41
N ALA A 137 -2.55 -17.29 5.82
CA ALA A 137 -3.45 -16.34 5.21
C ALA A 137 -4.14 -16.94 3.98
N ASP A 138 -5.46 -17.02 4.03
CA ASP A 138 -6.32 -17.45 2.92
C ASP A 138 -6.65 -16.31 1.95
N THR A 139 -6.62 -15.08 2.46
CA THR A 139 -6.99 -13.88 1.70
C THR A 139 -5.93 -12.79 1.84
N VAL A 140 -5.43 -12.29 0.71
CA VAL A 140 -4.41 -11.22 0.66
C VAL A 140 -4.92 -10.04 -0.16
N PRO A 141 -5.18 -8.88 0.47
CA PRO A 141 -5.54 -7.66 -0.25
C PRO A 141 -4.35 -7.14 -1.04
N VAL A 142 -4.45 -7.09 -2.34
CA VAL A 142 -3.37 -6.69 -3.25
C VAL A 142 -3.89 -5.81 -4.40
N GLY A 143 -3.00 -4.99 -4.96
CA GLY A 143 -3.22 -4.39 -6.28
C GLY A 143 -2.89 -5.37 -7.41
N GLU A 144 -3.36 -5.09 -8.62
CA GLU A 144 -3.13 -5.95 -9.80
C GLU A 144 -1.64 -6.21 -10.08
N ASP A 145 -0.78 -5.23 -9.82
CA ASP A 145 0.67 -5.34 -9.99
C ASP A 145 1.31 -6.40 -9.06
N GLN A 146 0.60 -6.83 -8.02
CA GLN A 146 1.04 -7.87 -7.08
C GLN A 146 0.51 -9.27 -7.42
N LEU A 147 -0.39 -9.42 -8.39
CA LEU A 147 -0.91 -10.73 -8.79
C LEU A 147 0.20 -11.72 -9.21
N PRO A 148 1.24 -11.33 -9.97
CA PRO A 148 2.35 -12.24 -10.29
C PRO A 148 3.15 -12.70 -9.07
N MET A 149 3.21 -11.87 -8.01
CA MET A 149 3.86 -12.22 -6.75
C MET A 149 3.03 -13.24 -5.97
N LEU A 150 1.71 -13.03 -5.92
CA LEU A 150 0.80 -13.96 -5.26
C LEU A 150 0.74 -15.32 -5.97
N GLU A 151 0.77 -15.33 -7.32
CA GLU A 151 0.86 -16.59 -8.06
C GLU A 151 2.19 -17.32 -7.78
N GLN A 152 3.30 -16.60 -7.65
CA GLN A 152 4.57 -17.18 -7.20
C GLN A 152 4.44 -17.82 -5.80
N ALA A 153 3.72 -17.18 -4.88
CA ALA A 153 3.46 -17.73 -3.55
C ALA A 153 2.62 -19.01 -3.62
N ARG A 154 1.58 -19.03 -4.44
CA ARG A 154 0.72 -20.19 -4.68
C ARG A 154 1.50 -21.38 -5.27
N GLU A 155 2.38 -21.12 -6.23
CA GLU A 155 3.26 -22.16 -6.80
C GLU A 155 4.16 -22.79 -5.73
N ILE A 156 4.73 -21.99 -4.83
CA ILE A 156 5.57 -22.49 -3.73
C ILE A 156 4.73 -23.31 -2.75
N VAL A 157 3.53 -22.84 -2.38
CA VAL A 157 2.60 -23.56 -1.50
C VAL A 157 2.20 -24.90 -2.10
N ARG A 158 1.78 -24.93 -3.37
CA ARG A 158 1.43 -26.18 -4.07
C ARG A 158 2.61 -27.14 -4.09
N ARG A 159 3.81 -26.64 -4.41
CA ARG A 159 5.02 -27.47 -4.44
C ARG A 159 5.39 -28.01 -3.08
N PHE A 160 5.22 -27.19 -2.02
CA PHE A 160 5.43 -27.65 -0.64
C PHE A 160 4.45 -28.77 -0.27
N ASN A 161 3.17 -28.55 -0.50
CA ASN A 161 2.11 -29.51 -0.14
C ASN A 161 2.23 -30.82 -0.96
N GLU A 162 2.64 -30.72 -2.23
CA GLU A 162 2.93 -31.91 -3.06
C GLU A 162 4.05 -32.78 -2.50
N LEU A 163 5.11 -32.17 -1.98
CA LEU A 163 6.30 -32.89 -1.50
C LEU A 163 6.17 -33.39 -0.07
N TYR A 164 5.53 -32.60 0.79
CA TYR A 164 5.56 -32.81 2.24
C TYR A 164 4.18 -33.06 2.86
N GLY A 165 3.11 -33.05 2.05
CA GLY A 165 1.72 -33.20 2.51
C GLY A 165 1.04 -31.85 2.76
N GLU A 166 -0.30 -31.89 2.77
CA GLU A 166 -1.16 -30.74 2.97
C GLU A 166 -0.87 -30.03 4.30
N THR A 167 -0.14 -28.91 4.24
CA THR A 167 0.35 -28.17 5.41
C THR A 167 0.06 -26.70 5.31
N LEU A 168 0.33 -26.09 4.15
CA LEU A 168 0.20 -24.66 3.91
C LEU A 168 -1.12 -24.33 3.19
N VAL A 169 -1.68 -23.15 3.51
CA VAL A 169 -2.90 -22.63 2.85
C VAL A 169 -2.51 -21.88 1.58
N GLU A 170 -3.19 -22.18 0.48
CA GLU A 170 -3.03 -21.47 -0.79
C GLU A 170 -3.76 -20.11 -0.73
N PRO A 171 -3.04 -18.97 -0.85
CA PRO A 171 -3.66 -17.67 -0.68
C PRO A 171 -4.47 -17.23 -1.90
N THR A 172 -5.56 -16.48 -1.65
CA THR A 172 -6.41 -15.87 -2.68
C THR A 172 -6.22 -14.36 -2.71
N ALA A 173 -6.14 -13.79 -3.90
CA ALA A 173 -6.08 -12.34 -4.07
C ALA A 173 -7.44 -11.69 -3.79
N LEU A 174 -7.43 -10.59 -3.04
CA LEU A 174 -8.59 -9.70 -2.91
C LEU A 174 -8.24 -8.35 -3.54
N LEU A 175 -8.78 -8.09 -4.72
CA LEU A 175 -8.60 -6.83 -5.43
C LEU A 175 -9.56 -5.76 -4.88
N PRO A 176 -9.20 -4.49 -4.91
CA PRO A 176 -10.10 -3.40 -4.55
C PRO A 176 -11.22 -3.26 -5.60
N ASP A 177 -12.44 -2.95 -5.14
CA ASP A 177 -13.65 -2.89 -5.97
C ASP A 177 -13.68 -1.70 -6.95
N ASN A 178 -12.76 -0.74 -6.84
CA ASN A 178 -12.76 0.49 -7.64
C ASN A 178 -11.41 0.70 -8.35
N GLU A 179 -11.43 0.66 -9.70
CA GLU A 179 -10.26 0.87 -10.55
C GLU A 179 -9.62 2.26 -10.37
N ALA A 180 -10.40 3.30 -10.10
CA ALA A 180 -9.91 4.66 -9.83
C ALA A 180 -9.00 4.72 -8.57
N CYS A 181 -9.11 3.72 -7.69
CA CYS A 181 -8.29 3.61 -6.49
C CYS A 181 -6.91 3.01 -6.73
N LEU A 182 -6.64 2.41 -7.90
CA LEU A 182 -5.45 1.60 -8.13
C LEU A 182 -4.17 2.42 -8.32
N ARG A 183 -4.21 3.57 -9.01
CA ARG A 183 -3.02 4.39 -9.27
C ARG A 183 -3.34 5.87 -9.41
N LEU A 184 -3.11 6.65 -8.37
CA LEU A 184 -3.12 8.11 -8.51
C LEU A 184 -1.79 8.60 -9.10
N PRO A 185 -1.83 9.50 -10.11
CA PRO A 185 -0.64 10.20 -10.59
C PRO A 185 -0.13 11.18 -9.53
N GLY A 186 1.11 11.62 -9.66
CA GLY A 186 1.60 12.77 -8.94
C GLY A 186 0.86 14.06 -9.30
N THR A 187 1.03 15.10 -8.50
CA THR A 187 0.43 16.41 -8.76
C THR A 187 0.88 17.05 -10.08
N ASP A 188 2.00 16.58 -10.63
CA ASP A 188 2.56 16.98 -11.93
C ASP A 188 1.89 16.33 -13.14
N GLY A 189 1.00 15.34 -12.92
CA GLY A 189 0.28 14.62 -13.97
C GLY A 189 1.14 13.75 -14.91
N LYS A 190 2.46 13.68 -14.66
CA LYS A 190 3.41 13.03 -15.58
C LYS A 190 3.88 11.67 -15.10
N ALA A 191 4.02 11.50 -13.79
CA ALA A 191 4.58 10.32 -13.18
C ALA A 191 3.74 9.84 -12.00
N LYS A 192 3.96 8.59 -11.58
CA LYS A 192 3.45 8.07 -10.30
C LYS A 192 3.91 8.99 -9.16
N MET A 193 3.07 9.14 -8.14
CA MET A 193 3.48 9.80 -6.90
C MET A 193 4.81 9.26 -6.40
N SER A 194 5.78 10.13 -6.20
CA SER A 194 7.11 9.80 -5.70
C SER A 194 7.62 10.90 -4.78
N LYS A 195 8.14 10.48 -3.64
CA LYS A 195 8.74 11.40 -2.65
C LYS A 195 9.93 12.17 -3.23
N SER A 196 10.76 11.50 -4.05
CA SER A 196 11.91 12.10 -4.70
C SER A 196 11.57 13.15 -5.75
N LEU A 197 10.37 13.08 -6.33
CA LEU A 197 9.89 14.07 -7.31
C LEU A 197 9.13 15.23 -6.66
N GLY A 198 8.84 15.16 -5.36
CA GLY A 198 8.09 16.20 -4.65
C GLY A 198 6.64 16.39 -5.12
N ASN A 199 6.09 15.42 -5.86
CA ASN A 199 4.76 15.45 -6.48
C ASN A 199 3.68 14.74 -5.64
N CYS A 200 3.86 14.64 -4.32
CA CYS A 200 2.97 13.93 -3.40
C CYS A 200 2.17 14.88 -2.52
N ILE A 201 0.90 14.52 -2.26
CA ILE A 201 0.13 15.05 -1.12
C ILE A 201 0.22 14.02 -0.01
N TYR A 202 0.82 14.37 1.13
CA TYR A 202 0.99 13.46 2.27
C TYR A 202 -0.25 13.48 3.17
N LEU A 203 -0.50 12.39 3.89
CA LEU A 203 -1.62 12.29 4.83
C LEU A 203 -1.47 13.28 5.99
N ALA A 204 -0.23 13.60 6.37
CA ALA A 204 0.11 14.55 7.43
C ALA A 204 0.37 15.97 6.94
N ASP A 205 0.09 16.29 5.67
CA ASP A 205 0.24 17.66 5.17
C ASP A 205 -0.73 18.61 5.86
N LYS A 206 -0.26 19.81 6.17
CA LYS A 206 -1.10 20.87 6.72
C LYS A 206 -2.11 21.37 5.68
N PRO A 207 -3.24 21.96 6.09
CA PRO A 207 -4.26 22.45 5.16
C PRO A 207 -3.71 23.40 4.08
N GLU A 208 -2.76 24.26 4.44
CA GLU A 208 -2.12 25.23 3.54
C GLU A 208 -1.25 24.53 2.49
N ASP A 209 -0.52 23.46 2.90
CA ASP A 209 0.33 22.68 2.01
C ASP A 209 -0.53 21.91 1.00
N ILE A 210 -1.62 21.28 1.46
CA ILE A 210 -2.58 20.59 0.57
C ILE A 210 -3.13 21.59 -0.45
N ARG A 211 -3.59 22.76 0.02
CA ARG A 211 -4.12 23.80 -0.88
C ARG A 211 -3.09 24.24 -1.92
N THR A 212 -1.85 24.50 -1.49
CA THR A 212 -0.76 24.91 -2.39
C THR A 212 -0.49 23.85 -3.44
N LYS A 213 -0.39 22.58 -3.04
CA LYS A 213 -0.16 21.44 -3.93
C LYS A 213 -1.32 21.25 -4.91
N VAL A 214 -2.58 21.33 -4.46
CA VAL A 214 -3.77 21.20 -5.32
C VAL A 214 -3.86 22.35 -6.32
N MET A 215 -3.64 23.58 -5.88
CA MET A 215 -3.67 24.74 -6.80
C MET A 215 -2.53 24.70 -7.82
N GLY A 216 -1.40 24.08 -7.48
CA GLY A 216 -0.26 23.85 -8.39
C GLY A 216 -0.38 22.58 -9.26
N MET A 217 -1.44 21.77 -9.13
CA MET A 217 -1.60 20.57 -9.94
C MET A 217 -1.61 20.88 -11.44
N PHE A 218 -1.01 19.96 -12.21
CA PHE A 218 -1.10 19.99 -13.67
C PHE A 218 -2.57 19.94 -14.13
N THR A 219 -2.87 20.66 -15.18
CA THR A 219 -4.17 20.66 -15.87
C THR A 219 -3.95 20.56 -17.38
N ASP A 220 -5.00 20.53 -18.16
CA ASP A 220 -4.91 20.46 -19.62
C ASP A 220 -4.17 21.68 -20.18
N PRO A 221 -3.03 21.49 -20.87
CA PRO A 221 -2.26 22.59 -21.44
C PRO A 221 -2.99 23.33 -22.58
N ASN A 222 -4.04 22.76 -23.14
CA ASN A 222 -4.84 23.37 -24.19
C ASN A 222 -6.03 24.18 -23.63
N HIS A 223 -6.36 24.03 -22.34
CA HIS A 223 -7.42 24.76 -21.67
C HIS A 223 -6.89 26.09 -21.11
N LEU A 224 -6.59 27.06 -22.00
CA LEU A 224 -5.96 28.33 -21.65
C LEU A 224 -6.99 29.37 -21.17
N GLN A 225 -8.21 29.32 -21.71
CA GLN A 225 -9.30 30.21 -21.32
C GLN A 225 -10.48 29.37 -20.77
N VAL A 226 -11.28 29.99 -19.93
CA VAL A 226 -12.48 29.34 -19.35
C VAL A 226 -13.44 28.81 -20.41
N SER A 227 -13.50 29.50 -21.59
CA SER A 227 -14.33 29.09 -22.73
C SER A 227 -13.83 27.87 -23.48
N ASP A 228 -12.56 27.52 -23.33
CA ASP A 228 -11.94 26.43 -24.07
C ASP A 228 -12.51 25.08 -23.60
N PRO A 229 -12.75 24.11 -24.51
CA PRO A 229 -12.98 22.74 -24.12
C PRO A 229 -11.76 22.14 -23.36
N GLY A 230 -12.01 21.47 -22.25
CA GLY A 230 -10.94 20.85 -21.46
C GLY A 230 -10.97 19.32 -21.53
N GLN A 231 -9.80 18.69 -21.32
CA GLN A 231 -9.66 17.24 -21.26
C GLN A 231 -9.65 16.76 -19.82
N THR A 232 -10.51 15.79 -19.52
CA THR A 232 -10.61 15.17 -18.16
C THR A 232 -9.77 13.90 -18.06
N GLU A 233 -9.60 13.16 -19.16
CA GLU A 233 -8.76 11.97 -19.21
C GLU A 233 -7.28 12.34 -19.05
N GLY A 234 -6.58 11.65 -18.16
CA GLY A 234 -5.18 11.96 -17.85
C GLY A 234 -4.98 13.25 -17.04
N ASN A 235 -6.02 13.97 -16.71
CA ASN A 235 -5.98 15.17 -15.89
C ASN A 235 -5.96 14.78 -14.41
N PRO A 236 -4.87 15.03 -13.67
CA PRO A 236 -4.75 14.59 -12.27
C PRO A 236 -5.84 15.16 -11.37
N VAL A 237 -6.35 16.37 -11.61
CA VAL A 237 -7.42 16.97 -10.80
C VAL A 237 -8.68 16.10 -10.85
N PHE A 238 -9.09 15.65 -12.04
CA PHE A 238 -10.26 14.79 -12.20
C PHE A 238 -9.99 13.36 -11.70
N MET A 239 -8.79 12.82 -11.90
CA MET A 239 -8.42 11.51 -11.35
C MET A 239 -8.49 11.48 -9.83
N TYR A 240 -8.11 12.57 -9.16
CA TYR A 240 -8.26 12.69 -7.71
C TYR A 240 -9.73 12.86 -7.31
N LEU A 241 -10.53 13.59 -8.07
CA LEU A 241 -11.98 13.67 -7.83
C LEU A 241 -12.65 12.29 -8.00
N ASP A 242 -12.29 11.50 -9.00
CA ASP A 242 -12.76 10.12 -9.16
C ASP A 242 -12.45 9.23 -7.92
N ALA A 243 -11.31 9.45 -7.29
CA ALA A 243 -10.88 8.67 -6.15
C ALA A 243 -11.49 9.10 -4.79
N PHE A 244 -11.82 10.39 -4.64
CA PHE A 244 -12.17 10.97 -3.35
C PHE A 244 -13.57 11.59 -3.28
N CYS A 245 -14.14 11.99 -4.42
CA CYS A 245 -15.39 12.71 -4.45
C CYS A 245 -16.61 11.76 -4.37
N ASN A 246 -17.66 12.23 -3.73
CA ASN A 246 -19.01 11.65 -3.78
C ASN A 246 -20.06 12.75 -3.94
N ASP A 247 -21.33 12.37 -4.11
CA ASP A 247 -22.41 13.33 -4.39
C ASP A 247 -22.67 14.30 -3.22
N GLU A 248 -22.37 13.91 -1.99
CA GLU A 248 -22.53 14.79 -0.81
C GLU A 248 -21.58 15.98 -0.87
N HIS A 249 -20.38 15.79 -1.45
CA HIS A 249 -19.42 16.88 -1.62
C HIS A 249 -19.96 17.96 -2.58
N PHE A 250 -20.74 17.55 -3.61
CA PHE A 250 -21.37 18.52 -4.52
C PHE A 250 -22.40 19.36 -3.79
N ALA A 251 -23.31 18.74 -3.05
CA ALA A 251 -24.33 19.46 -2.27
C ALA A 251 -23.69 20.49 -1.30
N LYS A 252 -22.51 20.15 -0.75
CA LYS A 252 -21.82 20.97 0.26
C LYS A 252 -20.96 22.08 -0.36
N TYR A 253 -20.22 21.79 -1.42
CA TYR A 253 -19.13 22.65 -1.90
C TYR A 253 -19.33 23.17 -3.32
N LEU A 254 -20.20 22.54 -4.12
CA LEU A 254 -20.39 22.88 -5.52
C LEU A 254 -21.83 22.57 -5.99
N PRO A 255 -22.85 23.19 -5.36
CA PRO A 255 -24.27 22.84 -5.56
C PRO A 255 -24.80 23.14 -6.99
N ASP A 256 -24.01 23.79 -7.84
CA ASP A 256 -24.35 23.99 -9.26
C ASP A 256 -24.36 22.66 -10.07
N TYR A 257 -23.85 21.57 -9.51
CA TYR A 257 -23.75 20.25 -10.15
C TYR A 257 -24.29 19.17 -9.23
N ALA A 258 -24.98 18.18 -9.79
CA ALA A 258 -25.50 17.05 -9.04
C ALA A 258 -24.41 16.01 -8.73
N ASN A 259 -23.42 15.83 -9.62
CA ASN A 259 -22.39 14.79 -9.52
C ASN A 259 -21.15 15.13 -10.36
N LEU A 260 -20.15 14.23 -10.28
CA LEU A 260 -18.87 14.39 -10.98
C LEU A 260 -19.01 14.33 -12.51
N ASP A 261 -19.96 13.55 -13.03
CA ASP A 261 -20.16 13.42 -14.47
C ASP A 261 -20.67 14.74 -15.08
N GLU A 262 -21.55 15.44 -14.39
CA GLU A 262 -21.99 16.78 -14.81
C GLU A 262 -20.85 17.79 -14.81
N LEU A 263 -19.99 17.74 -13.78
CA LEU A 263 -18.82 18.61 -13.69
C LEU A 263 -17.83 18.34 -14.85
N LYS A 264 -17.55 17.04 -15.12
CA LYS A 264 -16.71 16.60 -16.25
C LYS A 264 -17.29 17.05 -17.59
N ALA A 265 -18.58 16.82 -17.81
CA ALA A 265 -19.25 17.23 -19.04
C ALA A 265 -19.20 18.75 -19.26
N HIS A 266 -19.32 19.55 -18.19
CA HIS A 266 -19.16 20.99 -18.28
C HIS A 266 -17.74 21.39 -18.64
N TYR A 267 -16.73 20.80 -17.99
CA TYR A 267 -15.33 21.08 -18.29
C TYR A 267 -14.97 20.72 -19.75
N GLN A 268 -15.46 19.59 -20.24
CA GLN A 268 -15.22 19.11 -21.61
C GLN A 268 -15.84 19.99 -22.69
N ARG A 269 -17.01 20.61 -22.46
CA ARG A 269 -17.63 21.53 -23.43
C ARG A 269 -17.11 22.95 -23.37
N GLY A 270 -16.31 23.30 -22.37
CA GLY A 270 -15.88 24.66 -22.09
C GLY A 270 -16.86 25.45 -21.22
N GLY A 271 -16.40 26.53 -20.62
CA GLY A 271 -17.15 27.38 -19.70
C GLY A 271 -16.84 27.16 -18.22
N LEU A 272 -15.94 26.23 -17.87
CA LEU A 272 -15.54 25.92 -16.51
C LEU A 272 -14.02 26.02 -16.35
N GLY A 273 -13.54 26.98 -15.57
CA GLY A 273 -12.10 27.19 -15.37
C GLY A 273 -11.50 26.25 -14.32
N ASP A 274 -10.22 25.87 -14.51
CA ASP A 274 -9.42 25.01 -13.64
C ASP A 274 -9.44 25.40 -12.18
N VAL A 275 -9.38 26.69 -11.88
CA VAL A 275 -9.36 27.21 -10.52
C VAL A 275 -10.61 26.79 -9.73
N LYS A 276 -11.80 26.76 -10.36
CA LYS A 276 -13.04 26.34 -9.72
C LYS A 276 -12.99 24.86 -9.38
N VAL A 277 -12.53 24.02 -10.31
CA VAL A 277 -12.37 22.57 -10.12
C VAL A 277 -11.32 22.26 -9.04
N LYS A 278 -10.17 22.93 -9.06
CA LYS A 278 -9.12 22.77 -8.04
C LYS A 278 -9.59 23.18 -6.66
N LYS A 279 -10.37 24.27 -6.52
CA LYS A 279 -10.96 24.66 -5.25
C LYS A 279 -11.92 23.59 -4.71
N PHE A 280 -12.71 23.00 -5.59
CA PHE A 280 -13.60 21.90 -5.23
C PHE A 280 -12.80 20.69 -4.75
N LEU A 281 -11.80 20.24 -5.52
CA LEU A 281 -10.91 19.15 -5.11
C LEU A 281 -10.22 19.44 -3.77
N ASN A 282 -9.75 20.68 -3.55
CA ASN A 282 -9.17 21.04 -2.26
C ASN A 282 -10.15 20.83 -1.10
N ASN A 283 -11.41 21.23 -1.24
CA ASN A 283 -12.40 21.03 -0.20
C ASN A 283 -12.67 19.56 0.08
N VAL A 284 -12.79 18.73 -0.98
CA VAL A 284 -12.95 17.28 -0.87
C VAL A 284 -11.77 16.64 -0.13
N LEU A 285 -10.54 17.01 -0.50
CA LEU A 285 -9.34 16.49 0.17
C LEU A 285 -9.20 16.97 1.60
N GLN A 286 -9.54 18.23 1.91
CA GLN A 286 -9.52 18.73 3.30
C GLN A 286 -10.49 17.93 4.17
N GLU A 287 -11.73 17.70 3.71
CA GLU A 287 -12.71 16.92 4.45
C GLU A 287 -12.27 15.48 4.69
N THR A 288 -11.64 14.86 3.69
CA THR A 288 -11.13 13.48 3.81
C THR A 288 -9.93 13.37 4.75
N LEU A 289 -8.99 14.33 4.66
CA LEU A 289 -7.71 14.24 5.35
C LEU A 289 -7.72 14.86 6.75
N GLU A 290 -8.63 15.77 7.05
CA GLU A 290 -8.72 16.41 8.38
C GLU A 290 -8.90 15.39 9.51
N PRO A 291 -9.82 14.41 9.45
CA PRO A 291 -9.96 13.41 10.50
C PRO A 291 -8.70 12.54 10.68
N ILE A 292 -8.00 12.25 9.58
CA ILE A 292 -6.76 11.47 9.61
C ILE A 292 -5.66 12.29 10.29
N ARG A 293 -5.50 13.55 9.90
CA ARG A 293 -4.52 14.47 10.47
C ARG A 293 -4.74 14.66 11.97
N ASN A 294 -5.98 14.93 12.38
CA ASN A 294 -6.32 15.14 13.78
C ASN A 294 -6.01 13.90 14.64
N ARG A 295 -6.37 12.70 14.18
CA ARG A 295 -6.01 11.45 14.87
C ARG A 295 -4.50 11.25 14.92
N ARG A 296 -3.78 11.58 13.86
CA ARG A 296 -2.33 11.49 13.84
C ARG A 296 -1.68 12.41 14.87
N GLU A 297 -2.12 13.65 14.93
CA GLU A 297 -1.64 14.65 15.92
C GLU A 297 -1.87 14.20 17.36
N GLU A 298 -3.00 13.53 17.64
CA GLU A 298 -3.23 12.94 18.98
C GLU A 298 -2.28 11.76 19.26
N LEU A 299 -2.08 10.87 18.30
CA LEU A 299 -1.17 9.74 18.44
C LEU A 299 0.30 10.18 18.58
N GLU A 300 0.69 11.27 17.96
CA GLU A 300 2.05 11.84 18.07
C GLU A 300 2.37 12.36 19.48
N LYS A 301 1.37 12.62 20.30
CA LYS A 301 1.56 13.01 21.71
C LYS A 301 2.01 11.85 22.59
N ASP A 302 1.73 10.61 22.18
CA ASP A 302 2.12 9.40 22.91
C ASP A 302 2.77 8.35 21.97
N PRO A 303 4.02 8.58 21.53
CA PRO A 303 4.73 7.61 20.70
C PRO A 303 5.00 6.28 21.44
N GLY A 304 5.01 6.31 22.79
CA GLY A 304 5.15 5.11 23.62
C GLY A 304 3.97 4.15 23.38
N TYR A 305 2.76 4.64 23.41
CA TYR A 305 1.56 3.87 23.11
C TYR A 305 1.63 3.24 21.71
N VAL A 306 2.02 4.00 20.70
CA VAL A 306 2.12 3.48 19.33
C VAL A 306 3.16 2.35 19.22
N MET A 307 4.29 2.49 19.91
CA MET A 307 5.31 1.43 19.95
C MET A 307 4.84 0.21 20.74
N ASP A 308 4.06 0.38 21.80
CA ASP A 308 3.45 -0.73 22.54
C ASP A 308 2.44 -1.50 21.70
N VAL A 309 1.63 -0.82 20.89
CA VAL A 309 0.73 -1.45 19.92
C VAL A 309 1.52 -2.30 18.93
N LEU A 310 2.62 -1.79 18.38
CA LEU A 310 3.49 -2.55 17.48
C LEU A 310 4.13 -3.75 18.19
N ARG A 311 4.55 -3.60 19.46
CA ARG A 311 5.14 -4.69 20.24
C ARG A 311 4.13 -5.82 20.45
N GLN A 312 2.92 -5.50 20.91
CA GLN A 312 1.85 -6.50 21.13
C GLN A 312 1.43 -7.19 19.81
N GLY A 313 1.29 -6.42 18.73
CA GLY A 313 1.01 -6.98 17.41
C GLY A 313 2.13 -7.88 16.88
N THR A 314 3.37 -7.54 17.19
CA THR A 314 4.55 -8.36 16.82
C THR A 314 4.61 -9.65 17.64
N GLU A 315 4.32 -9.62 18.94
CA GLU A 315 4.23 -10.82 19.79
C GLU A 315 3.14 -11.78 19.28
N ALA A 316 1.97 -11.26 18.89
CA ALA A 316 0.91 -12.05 18.28
C ALA A 316 1.33 -12.65 16.92
N ALA A 317 2.05 -11.87 16.11
CA ALA A 317 2.58 -12.33 14.83
C ALA A 317 3.65 -13.42 15.01
N GLN A 318 4.56 -13.27 15.96
CA GLN A 318 5.56 -14.29 16.31
C GLN A 318 4.89 -15.60 16.74
N ALA A 319 3.88 -15.54 17.60
CA ALA A 319 3.17 -16.74 18.04
C ALA A 319 2.51 -17.49 16.87
N ALA A 320 1.86 -16.77 15.95
CA ALA A 320 1.25 -17.35 14.76
C ALA A 320 2.27 -17.94 13.79
N ALA A 321 3.38 -17.21 13.56
CA ALA A 321 4.45 -17.65 12.68
C ALA A 321 5.20 -18.88 13.24
N ALA A 322 5.42 -18.93 14.57
CA ALA A 322 6.05 -20.07 15.24
C ALA A 322 5.20 -21.34 15.12
N ASP A 323 3.87 -21.25 15.27
CA ASP A 323 2.96 -22.37 15.06
C ASP A 323 3.05 -22.91 13.63
N THR A 324 3.05 -22.02 12.64
CA THR A 324 3.21 -22.41 11.23
C THR A 324 4.57 -23.03 10.95
N LEU A 325 5.64 -22.42 11.47
CA LEU A 325 7.01 -22.93 11.31
C LEU A 325 7.16 -24.33 11.91
N ALA A 326 6.56 -24.60 13.08
CA ALA A 326 6.56 -25.91 13.68
C ALA A 326 5.88 -26.95 12.77
N LYS A 327 4.73 -26.64 12.18
CA LYS A 327 4.03 -27.50 11.22
C LYS A 327 4.88 -27.76 9.97
N VAL A 328 5.53 -26.73 9.44
CA VAL A 328 6.43 -26.84 8.28
C VAL A 328 7.61 -27.76 8.60
N LYS A 329 8.27 -27.57 9.76
CA LYS A 329 9.40 -28.43 10.18
C LYS A 329 8.98 -29.88 10.41
N HIS A 330 7.79 -30.10 10.97
CA HIS A 330 7.24 -31.44 11.15
C HIS A 330 6.98 -32.12 9.78
N ALA A 331 6.33 -31.45 8.86
CA ALA A 331 6.08 -31.96 7.51
C ALA A 331 7.38 -32.29 6.77
N MET A 332 8.43 -31.48 6.95
CA MET A 332 9.76 -31.70 6.37
C MET A 332 10.61 -32.73 7.15
N GLN A 333 10.13 -33.24 8.29
CA GLN A 333 10.84 -34.19 9.18
C GLN A 333 12.16 -33.64 9.71
N ILE A 334 12.20 -32.36 10.07
CA ILE A 334 13.37 -31.66 10.64
C ILE A 334 13.11 -31.10 12.04
N ASP A 335 12.11 -31.64 12.71
CA ASP A 335 11.69 -31.30 14.10
C ASP A 335 12.36 -32.23 15.12
N TYR A 336 13.68 -32.35 15.07
CA TYR A 336 14.46 -33.36 15.80
C TYR A 336 14.29 -33.40 17.33
N PHE A 337 13.86 -32.29 17.96
CA PHE A 337 13.76 -32.13 19.40
C PHE A 337 12.39 -31.59 19.84
N ALA A 338 11.37 -31.72 18.99
CA ALA A 338 10.00 -31.28 19.28
C ALA A 338 9.23 -32.31 20.11
#